data_3e915fa17301135a84055da802d65cd6
#
_entry.id   3e915fa17301135a84055da802d65cd6
#
_cell.length_a   1.000
_cell.length_b   1.000
_cell.length_c   1.000
_cell.angle_alpha   90.00
_cell.angle_beta   90.00
_cell.angle_gamma   90.00
#
_symmetry.space_group_name_H-M   'P 1'
#
loop_
_entity.id
_entity.type
_entity.pdbx_description
1 polymer ?
#
loop_
_entity_poly.entity_id
_entity_poly.type
_entity_poly.pdbx_seq_one_letter_code
_entity_poly.pdbx_strand_id
1 'polypeptide(L)'
;MNFSPKALFFDWDHTLWDHDLNAKEVLLDLADEYALAIEPLSYWATFEKINNGLWDQYAAGEISQAELRETRFVRFFQELGVEGPAGEFGDKYLERAPRKTNLMPGAFEIIQDLAAHFPLYILTNGFDDIQYVKIEGAGMRSFFKEIITSQQVGTKKPSPLFYEYALSRAGIQAEDALMIGDHVEADVRGALNV
;
A
#
# COMPACT_ATOMS: atom_id res chain seq x y z
N MET A 1 27.55 10.83 -16.89
CA MET A 1 27.74 10.67 -15.42
C MET A 1 27.09 9.35 -15.04
N ASN A 2 27.81 8.46 -14.36
CA ASN A 2 27.20 7.24 -13.84
C ASN A 2 26.47 7.61 -12.55
N PHE A 3 25.15 7.56 -12.58
CA PHE A 3 24.32 7.70 -11.38
C PHE A 3 24.59 6.46 -10.48
N SER A 4 24.93 6.71 -9.22
CA SER A 4 25.11 5.65 -8.22
C SER A 4 24.40 6.07 -6.94
N PRO A 5 23.20 5.56 -6.67
CA PRO A 5 22.44 5.94 -5.50
C PRO A 5 23.17 5.51 -4.21
N LYS A 6 23.00 6.29 -3.14
CA LYS A 6 23.46 5.95 -1.79
C LYS A 6 22.38 5.27 -0.96
N ALA A 7 21.10 5.42 -1.33
CA ALA A 7 19.97 4.70 -0.74
C ALA A 7 18.87 4.49 -1.78
N LEU A 8 18.08 3.42 -1.58
CA LEU A 8 16.91 3.10 -2.38
C LEU A 8 15.66 3.21 -1.53
N PHE A 9 14.67 3.93 -2.06
CA PHE A 9 13.36 4.10 -1.48
C PHE A 9 12.34 3.31 -2.29
N PHE A 10 11.54 2.50 -1.62
CA PHE A 10 10.53 1.65 -2.25
C PHE A 10 9.14 2.01 -1.73
N ASP A 11 8.19 2.13 -2.62
CA ASP A 11 6.80 1.95 -2.25
C ASP A 11 6.53 0.49 -1.92
N TRP A 12 5.38 0.19 -1.28
CA TRP A 12 5.05 -1.16 -0.83
C TRP A 12 3.94 -1.80 -1.64
N ASP A 13 2.72 -1.23 -1.60
CA ASP A 13 1.54 -1.79 -2.25
C ASP A 13 1.67 -1.65 -3.78
N HIS A 14 1.36 -2.70 -4.55
CA HIS A 14 1.53 -2.80 -6.00
C HIS A 14 2.99 -2.69 -6.51
N THR A 15 3.95 -2.40 -5.63
CA THR A 15 5.38 -2.34 -5.99
C THR A 15 6.11 -3.60 -5.54
N LEU A 16 6.02 -3.96 -4.27
CA LEU A 16 6.64 -5.14 -3.69
C LEU A 16 5.60 -6.17 -3.23
N TRP A 17 4.48 -5.72 -2.70
CA TRP A 17 3.38 -6.55 -2.22
C TRP A 17 2.24 -6.55 -3.24
N ASP A 18 1.80 -7.74 -3.65
CA ASP A 18 0.72 -7.91 -4.64
C ASP A 18 -0.63 -7.61 -3.98
N HIS A 19 -0.98 -6.31 -3.94
CA HIS A 19 -2.21 -5.84 -3.33
C HIS A 19 -3.43 -6.52 -3.94
N ASP A 20 -3.48 -6.62 -5.26
CA ASP A 20 -4.64 -7.13 -5.98
C ASP A 20 -4.88 -8.61 -5.67
N LEU A 21 -3.84 -9.43 -5.78
CA LEU A 21 -3.93 -10.85 -5.48
C LEU A 21 -4.34 -11.09 -4.03
N ASN A 22 -3.68 -10.42 -3.09
CA ASN A 22 -3.95 -10.56 -1.67
C ASN A 22 -5.36 -10.11 -1.30
N ALA A 23 -5.83 -8.99 -1.86
CA ALA A 23 -7.19 -8.50 -1.65
C ALA A 23 -8.24 -9.45 -2.27
N LYS A 24 -8.01 -9.92 -3.51
CA LYS A 24 -8.89 -10.86 -4.21
C LYS A 24 -9.09 -12.15 -3.42
N GLU A 25 -8.01 -12.75 -2.95
CA GLU A 25 -8.09 -13.98 -2.15
C GLU A 25 -8.98 -13.80 -0.92
N VAL A 26 -8.79 -12.71 -0.16
CA VAL A 26 -9.59 -12.45 1.04
C VAL A 26 -11.04 -12.14 0.71
N LEU A 27 -11.29 -11.39 -0.36
CA LEU A 27 -12.65 -11.10 -0.79
C LEU A 27 -13.40 -12.34 -1.20
N LEU A 28 -12.76 -13.29 -1.89
CA LEU A 28 -13.36 -14.57 -2.28
C LEU A 28 -13.61 -15.44 -1.05
N ASP A 29 -12.64 -15.55 -0.13
CA ASP A 29 -12.81 -16.27 1.13
C ASP A 29 -14.01 -15.74 1.94
N LEU A 30 -14.16 -14.41 2.00
CA LEU A 30 -15.28 -13.77 2.67
C LEU A 30 -16.61 -13.94 1.92
N ALA A 31 -16.60 -13.89 0.58
CA ALA A 31 -17.80 -14.15 -0.22
C ALA A 31 -18.36 -15.56 0.06
N ASP A 32 -17.49 -16.56 0.12
CA ASP A 32 -17.86 -17.94 0.45
C ASP A 32 -18.37 -18.05 1.89
N GLU A 33 -17.69 -17.42 2.86
CA GLU A 33 -18.08 -17.43 4.27
C GLU A 33 -19.48 -16.83 4.51
N TYR A 34 -19.81 -15.76 3.79
CA TYR A 34 -21.12 -15.12 3.87
C TYR A 34 -22.14 -15.61 2.84
N ALA A 35 -21.81 -16.66 2.07
CA ALA A 35 -22.64 -17.26 1.03
C ALA A 35 -23.19 -16.21 0.03
N LEU A 36 -22.35 -15.24 -0.36
CA LEU A 36 -22.71 -14.20 -1.29
C LEU A 36 -22.75 -14.76 -2.71
N ALA A 37 -23.95 -14.82 -3.32
CA ALA A 37 -24.14 -15.34 -4.67
C ALA A 37 -23.80 -14.28 -5.72
N ILE A 38 -22.49 -14.00 -5.91
CA ILE A 38 -22.01 -12.97 -6.83
C ILE A 38 -20.91 -13.57 -7.71
N GLU A 39 -20.92 -13.22 -9.01
CA GLU A 39 -19.88 -13.59 -9.95
C GLU A 39 -18.52 -13.01 -9.54
N PRO A 40 -17.44 -13.83 -9.41
CA PRO A 40 -16.13 -13.39 -8.92
C PRO A 40 -15.52 -12.19 -9.64
N LEU A 41 -15.74 -12.08 -10.97
CA LEU A 41 -15.23 -10.96 -11.77
C LEU A 41 -15.93 -9.63 -11.42
N SER A 42 -17.26 -9.67 -11.23
CA SER A 42 -18.03 -8.49 -10.81
C SER A 42 -17.65 -8.06 -9.40
N TYR A 43 -17.36 -9.02 -8.54
CA TYR A 43 -16.95 -8.81 -7.16
C TYR A 43 -15.64 -8.01 -7.07
N TRP A 44 -14.63 -8.45 -7.79
CA TRP A 44 -13.35 -7.76 -7.84
C TRP A 44 -13.46 -6.36 -8.47
N ALA A 45 -14.06 -6.25 -9.65
CA ALA A 45 -14.18 -4.96 -10.35
C ALA A 45 -14.92 -3.91 -9.52
N THR A 46 -15.96 -4.33 -8.77
CA THR A 46 -16.69 -3.44 -7.87
C THR A 46 -15.82 -2.99 -6.70
N PHE A 47 -15.10 -3.93 -6.06
CA PHE A 47 -14.19 -3.60 -4.97
C PHE A 47 -13.08 -2.64 -5.43
N GLU A 48 -12.40 -2.96 -6.52
CA GLU A 48 -11.31 -2.17 -7.08
C GLU A 48 -11.76 -0.72 -7.36
N LYS A 49 -12.89 -0.54 -8.05
CA LYS A 49 -13.47 0.77 -8.34
C LYS A 49 -13.71 1.59 -7.07
N ILE A 50 -14.34 0.97 -6.06
CA ILE A 50 -14.68 1.65 -4.80
C ILE A 50 -13.44 1.94 -3.99
N ASN A 51 -12.55 0.96 -3.86
CA ASN A 51 -11.31 1.10 -3.11
C ASN A 51 -10.43 2.23 -3.67
N ASN A 52 -10.21 2.23 -4.99
CA ASN A 52 -9.42 3.27 -5.63
C ASN A 52 -10.06 4.65 -5.47
N GLY A 53 -11.36 4.79 -5.70
CA GLY A 53 -12.06 6.05 -5.49
C GLY A 53 -12.00 6.57 -4.04
N LEU A 54 -12.03 5.69 -3.04
CA LEU A 54 -11.85 6.08 -1.64
C LEU A 54 -10.41 6.49 -1.32
N TRP A 55 -9.43 5.82 -1.90
CA TRP A 55 -8.03 6.22 -1.76
C TRP A 55 -7.73 7.56 -2.43
N ASP A 56 -8.36 7.85 -3.59
CA ASP A 56 -8.27 9.16 -4.24
C ASP A 56 -8.87 10.27 -3.35
N GLN A 57 -10.06 10.04 -2.77
CA GLN A 57 -10.68 10.97 -1.83
C GLN A 57 -9.82 11.19 -0.58
N TYR A 58 -9.24 10.11 -0.04
CA TYR A 58 -8.30 10.21 1.09
C TYR A 58 -7.03 10.97 0.68
N ALA A 59 -6.48 10.70 -0.51
CA ALA A 59 -5.32 11.42 -1.03
C ALA A 59 -5.59 12.92 -1.20
N ALA A 60 -6.78 13.29 -1.65
CA ALA A 60 -7.23 14.68 -1.75
C ALA A 60 -7.52 15.35 -0.39
N GLY A 61 -7.58 14.58 0.71
CA GLY A 61 -7.94 15.09 2.03
C GLY A 61 -9.44 15.31 2.22
N GLU A 62 -10.27 14.76 1.34
CA GLU A 62 -11.73 14.88 1.37
C GLU A 62 -12.37 13.99 2.43
N ILE A 63 -11.74 12.86 2.74
CA ILE A 63 -12.18 11.91 3.77
C ILE A 63 -11.04 11.54 4.71
N SER A 64 -11.39 11.16 5.92
CA SER A 64 -10.48 10.61 6.92
C SER A 64 -10.20 9.12 6.70
N GLN A 65 -9.18 8.58 7.39
CA GLN A 65 -8.91 7.15 7.44
C GLN A 65 -10.12 6.34 7.96
N ALA A 66 -10.81 6.85 8.99
CA ALA A 66 -11.98 6.20 9.56
C ALA A 66 -13.10 6.11 8.52
N GLU A 67 -13.43 7.23 7.86
CA GLU A 67 -14.44 7.26 6.81
C GLU A 67 -14.09 6.33 5.64
N LEU A 68 -12.82 6.26 5.22
CA LEU A 68 -12.38 5.32 4.18
C LEU A 68 -12.67 3.87 4.58
N ARG A 69 -12.35 3.48 5.83
CA ARG A 69 -12.57 2.11 6.33
C ARG A 69 -14.04 1.78 6.47
N GLU A 70 -14.82 2.67 7.09
CA GLU A 70 -16.23 2.48 7.38
C GLU A 70 -17.10 2.45 6.11
N THR A 71 -16.80 3.31 5.14
CA THR A 71 -17.63 3.44 3.93
C THR A 71 -17.30 2.42 2.85
N ARG A 72 -16.12 1.82 2.85
CA ARG A 72 -15.65 0.91 1.78
C ARG A 72 -16.64 -0.21 1.51
N PHE A 73 -16.97 -1.00 2.51
CA PHE A 73 -17.84 -2.15 2.33
C PHE A 73 -19.33 -1.78 2.35
N VAL A 74 -19.71 -0.66 2.93
CA VAL A 74 -21.04 -0.11 2.76
C VAL A 74 -21.32 0.20 1.29
N ARG A 75 -20.41 0.95 0.63
CA ARG A 75 -20.51 1.26 -0.80
C ARG A 75 -20.41 -0.01 -1.66
N PHE A 76 -19.56 -0.95 -1.26
CA PHE A 76 -19.38 -2.21 -1.96
C PHE A 76 -20.69 -3.04 -2.03
N PHE A 77 -21.35 -3.26 -0.91
CA PHE A 77 -22.63 -3.97 -0.87
C PHE A 77 -23.76 -3.21 -1.60
N GLN A 78 -23.77 -1.88 -1.48
CA GLN A 78 -24.72 -1.04 -2.21
C GLN A 78 -24.56 -1.15 -3.74
N GLU A 79 -23.32 -1.07 -4.24
CA GLU A 79 -23.03 -1.16 -5.68
C GLU A 79 -23.36 -2.56 -6.25
N LEU A 80 -23.14 -3.60 -5.45
CA LEU A 80 -23.52 -4.97 -5.82
C LEU A 80 -25.03 -5.23 -5.74
N GLY A 81 -25.80 -4.35 -5.13
CA GLY A 81 -27.24 -4.54 -4.94
C GLY A 81 -27.60 -5.70 -4.02
N VAL A 82 -26.70 -6.04 -3.07
CA VAL A 82 -26.93 -7.12 -2.11
C VAL A 82 -26.93 -6.59 -0.67
N GLU A 83 -27.72 -7.22 0.18
CA GLU A 83 -27.65 -6.97 1.62
C GLU A 83 -26.53 -7.78 2.24
N GLY A 84 -25.76 -7.17 3.16
CA GLY A 84 -24.69 -7.86 3.87
C GLY A 84 -24.20 -7.07 5.08
N PRO A 85 -23.49 -7.73 5.99
CA PRO A 85 -22.97 -7.13 7.22
C PRO A 85 -21.69 -6.32 6.93
N ALA A 86 -21.83 -5.16 6.28
CA ALA A 86 -20.70 -4.37 5.77
C ALA A 86 -19.64 -4.07 6.84
N GLY A 87 -20.05 -3.78 8.08
CA GLY A 87 -19.12 -3.55 9.20
C GLY A 87 -18.30 -4.78 9.54
N GLU A 88 -18.96 -5.91 9.85
CA GLU A 88 -18.28 -7.17 10.20
C GLU A 88 -17.40 -7.68 9.03
N PHE A 89 -17.89 -7.56 7.81
CA PHE A 89 -17.14 -7.90 6.61
C PHE A 89 -15.87 -7.06 6.48
N GLY A 90 -15.99 -5.74 6.72
CA GLY A 90 -14.87 -4.82 6.72
C GLY A 90 -13.82 -5.13 7.79
N ASP A 91 -14.26 -5.46 9.00
CA ASP A 91 -13.37 -5.83 10.10
C ASP A 91 -12.59 -7.11 9.78
N LYS A 92 -13.26 -8.14 9.25
CA LYS A 92 -12.60 -9.38 8.81
C LYS A 92 -11.65 -9.15 7.63
N TYR A 93 -12.01 -8.28 6.71
CA TYR A 93 -11.11 -7.91 5.60
C TYR A 93 -9.84 -7.24 6.14
N LEU A 94 -9.96 -6.25 7.03
CA LEU A 94 -8.83 -5.55 7.64
C LEU A 94 -7.97 -6.47 8.52
N GLU A 95 -8.57 -7.50 9.12
CA GLU A 95 -7.84 -8.52 9.86
C GLU A 95 -7.04 -9.46 8.94
N ARG A 96 -7.64 -9.90 7.82
CA ARG A 96 -7.09 -10.99 6.99
C ARG A 96 -6.18 -10.49 5.87
N ALA A 97 -6.56 -9.41 5.18
CA ALA A 97 -5.82 -8.94 4.00
C ALA A 97 -4.36 -8.56 4.31
N PRO A 98 -4.05 -7.86 5.42
CA PRO A 98 -2.66 -7.54 5.73
C PRO A 98 -1.79 -8.77 6.07
N ARG A 99 -2.39 -9.91 6.39
CA ARG A 99 -1.68 -11.17 6.70
C ARG A 99 -1.40 -12.05 5.49
N LYS A 100 -1.94 -11.68 4.32
CA LYS A 100 -1.55 -12.34 3.07
C LYS A 100 -0.12 -11.94 2.68
N THR A 101 0.60 -12.86 2.07
CA THR A 101 2.06 -12.73 1.88
C THR A 101 2.49 -12.81 0.41
N ASN A 102 1.54 -12.74 -0.52
CA ASN A 102 1.89 -12.73 -1.93
C ASN A 102 2.65 -11.44 -2.27
N LEU A 103 3.84 -11.60 -2.81
CA LEU A 103 4.68 -10.52 -3.31
C LEU A 103 4.57 -10.41 -4.83
N MET A 104 4.89 -9.24 -5.36
CA MET A 104 5.09 -9.09 -6.80
C MET A 104 6.17 -10.05 -7.28
N PRO A 105 6.04 -10.65 -8.48
CA PRO A 105 7.00 -11.61 -8.99
C PRO A 105 8.43 -11.06 -8.99
N GLY A 106 9.36 -11.76 -8.34
CA GLY A 106 10.76 -11.36 -8.23
C GLY A 106 11.07 -10.31 -7.17
N ALA A 107 10.06 -9.81 -6.42
CA ALA A 107 10.27 -8.77 -5.41
C ALA A 107 11.18 -9.22 -4.27
N PHE A 108 11.02 -10.46 -3.79
CA PHE A 108 11.85 -10.96 -2.70
C PHE A 108 13.32 -11.06 -3.11
N GLU A 109 13.58 -11.65 -4.25
CA GLU A 109 14.94 -11.89 -4.77
C GLU A 109 15.66 -10.56 -5.03
N ILE A 110 15.00 -9.60 -5.66
CA ILE A 110 15.62 -8.31 -5.95
C ILE A 110 15.89 -7.50 -4.67
N ILE A 111 15.00 -7.52 -3.69
CA ILE A 111 15.21 -6.83 -2.41
C ILE A 111 16.34 -7.50 -1.63
N GLN A 112 16.42 -8.83 -1.62
CA GLN A 112 17.52 -9.54 -0.98
C GLN A 112 18.87 -9.19 -1.59
N ASP A 113 18.96 -9.09 -2.91
CA ASP A 113 20.19 -8.70 -3.63
C ASP A 113 20.55 -7.24 -3.35
N LEU A 114 19.59 -6.31 -3.49
CA LEU A 114 19.83 -4.89 -3.29
C LEU A 114 20.19 -4.54 -1.84
N ALA A 115 19.64 -5.24 -0.86
CA ALA A 115 19.93 -5.01 0.55
C ALA A 115 21.41 -5.34 0.91
N ALA A 116 22.08 -6.18 0.13
CA ALA A 116 23.51 -6.45 0.28
C ALA A 116 24.41 -5.27 -0.17
N HIS A 117 23.86 -4.37 -0.99
CA HIS A 117 24.63 -3.30 -1.64
C HIS A 117 24.19 -1.91 -1.22
N PHE A 118 22.94 -1.73 -0.83
CA PHE A 118 22.33 -0.42 -0.53
C PHE A 118 21.53 -0.44 0.76
N PRO A 119 21.46 0.66 1.52
CA PRO A 119 20.44 0.86 2.52
C PRO A 119 19.07 1.04 1.84
N LEU A 120 18.09 0.21 2.24
CA LEU A 120 16.74 0.22 1.69
C LEU A 120 15.76 0.82 2.70
N TYR A 121 14.78 1.56 2.20
CA TYR A 121 13.72 2.18 2.99
C TYR A 121 12.36 1.95 2.32
N ILE A 122 11.31 1.78 3.10
CA ILE A 122 9.94 1.79 2.58
C ILE A 122 9.33 3.15 2.80
N LEU A 123 8.71 3.71 1.77
CA LEU A 123 7.97 4.97 1.74
C LEU A 123 6.53 4.71 1.30
N THR A 124 5.57 4.77 2.23
CA THR A 124 4.19 4.36 1.92
C THR A 124 3.14 5.36 2.43
N ASN A 125 2.06 5.52 1.65
CA ASN A 125 0.86 6.23 2.08
C ASN A 125 -0.12 5.34 2.87
N GLY A 126 0.19 4.06 3.00
CA GLY A 126 -0.60 3.12 3.78
C GLY A 126 -0.54 3.39 5.29
N PHE A 127 -1.51 2.83 6.02
CA PHE A 127 -1.67 3.06 7.46
C PHE A 127 -0.72 2.20 8.28
N ASP A 128 -0.20 2.75 9.39
CA ASP A 128 0.79 2.10 10.25
C ASP A 128 0.37 0.70 10.70
N ASP A 129 -0.85 0.58 11.22
CA ASP A 129 -1.40 -0.66 11.75
C ASP A 129 -1.54 -1.77 10.68
N ILE A 130 -1.52 -1.42 9.42
CA ILE A 130 -1.63 -2.31 8.27
C ILE A 130 -0.26 -2.62 7.67
N GLN A 131 0.56 -1.59 7.43
CA GLN A 131 1.82 -1.76 6.69
C GLN A 131 2.84 -2.60 7.45
N TYR A 132 2.97 -2.39 8.77
CA TYR A 132 3.88 -3.22 9.57
C TYR A 132 3.48 -4.70 9.53
N VAL A 133 2.18 -5.02 9.61
CA VAL A 133 1.70 -6.41 9.53
C VAL A 133 2.04 -7.04 8.17
N LYS A 134 1.84 -6.30 7.07
CA LYS A 134 2.17 -6.78 5.72
C LYS A 134 3.66 -7.08 5.56
N ILE A 135 4.50 -6.10 5.94
CA ILE A 135 5.96 -6.16 5.71
C ILE A 135 6.59 -7.25 6.59
N GLU A 136 6.17 -7.37 7.84
CA GLU A 136 6.63 -8.42 8.76
C GLU A 136 6.13 -9.80 8.31
N GLY A 137 4.83 -9.91 7.96
CA GLY A 137 4.23 -11.15 7.47
C GLY A 137 4.88 -11.67 6.19
N ALA A 138 5.29 -10.77 5.29
CA ALA A 138 6.03 -11.12 4.08
C ALA A 138 7.51 -11.51 4.33
N GLY A 139 7.99 -11.44 5.58
CA GLY A 139 9.38 -11.77 5.94
C GLY A 139 10.41 -10.76 5.44
N MET A 140 9.99 -9.57 5.03
CA MET A 140 10.88 -8.59 4.39
C MET A 140 11.39 -7.48 5.31
N ARG A 141 10.88 -7.39 6.55
CA ARG A 141 11.21 -6.31 7.48
C ARG A 141 12.72 -6.11 7.70
N SER A 142 13.48 -7.19 7.76
CA SER A 142 14.93 -7.16 8.04
C SER A 142 15.77 -6.56 6.91
N PHE A 143 15.28 -6.47 5.70
CA PHE A 143 15.98 -5.86 4.58
C PHE A 143 15.96 -4.33 4.62
N PHE A 144 14.98 -3.74 5.29
CA PHE A 144 14.78 -2.30 5.31
C PHE A 144 15.30 -1.66 6.59
N LYS A 145 16.02 -0.55 6.44
CA LYS A 145 16.51 0.25 7.56
C LYS A 145 15.35 0.88 8.32
N GLU A 146 14.39 1.41 7.58
CA GLU A 146 13.22 2.06 8.16
C GLU A 146 11.99 1.90 7.24
N ILE A 147 10.80 1.91 7.84
CA ILE A 147 9.50 2.01 7.18
C ILE A 147 8.97 3.40 7.53
N ILE A 148 8.76 4.23 6.52
CA ILE A 148 8.29 5.61 6.65
C ILE A 148 6.88 5.68 6.09
N THR A 149 5.93 5.97 6.96
CA THR A 149 4.51 6.06 6.60
C THR A 149 4.03 7.50 6.61
N SER A 150 2.95 7.77 5.90
CA SER A 150 2.33 9.09 5.88
C SER A 150 1.84 9.54 7.26
N GLN A 151 1.45 8.60 8.12
CA GLN A 151 1.00 8.92 9.49
C GLN A 151 2.16 9.37 10.39
N GLN A 152 3.34 8.75 10.27
CA GLN A 152 4.53 9.16 11.03
C GLN A 152 5.03 10.55 10.63
N VAL A 153 4.95 10.87 9.33
CA VAL A 153 5.42 12.16 8.81
C VAL A 153 4.40 13.28 9.03
N GLY A 154 3.11 12.93 9.15
CA GLY A 154 2.00 13.90 9.21
C GLY A 154 1.63 14.49 7.84
N THR A 155 2.23 13.98 6.78
CA THR A 155 1.90 14.29 5.38
C THR A 155 2.13 13.06 4.51
N LYS A 156 1.70 13.08 3.25
CA LYS A 156 1.72 11.92 2.35
C LYS A 156 2.38 12.24 1.01
N LYS A 157 2.86 11.22 0.32
CA LYS A 157 3.28 11.33 -1.09
C LYS A 157 2.11 11.87 -1.93
N PRO A 158 2.27 12.83 -2.84
CA PRO A 158 3.53 13.37 -3.40
C PRO A 158 4.07 14.63 -2.71
N SER A 159 3.69 14.95 -1.47
CA SER A 159 4.18 16.15 -0.78
C SER A 159 5.71 16.16 -0.70
N PRO A 160 6.39 17.25 -1.08
CA PRO A 160 7.84 17.38 -0.90
C PRO A 160 8.29 17.15 0.55
N LEU A 161 7.53 17.60 1.53
CA LEU A 161 7.84 17.41 2.96
C LEU A 161 7.95 15.93 3.34
N PHE A 162 7.19 15.04 2.68
CA PHE A 162 7.31 13.60 2.92
C PHE A 162 8.68 13.07 2.46
N TYR A 163 9.13 13.48 1.29
CA TYR A 163 10.42 13.07 0.73
C TYR A 163 11.60 13.72 1.46
N GLU A 164 11.51 15.00 1.82
CA GLU A 164 12.51 15.69 2.64
C GLU A 164 12.71 14.99 3.99
N TYR A 165 11.60 14.56 4.62
CA TYR A 165 11.68 13.75 5.83
C TYR A 165 12.42 12.44 5.58
N ALA A 166 12.08 11.69 4.52
CA ALA A 166 12.73 10.43 4.19
C ALA A 166 14.24 10.60 3.89
N LEU A 167 14.61 11.63 3.14
CA LEU A 167 16.01 11.99 2.87
C LEU A 167 16.77 12.32 4.17
N SER A 168 16.14 13.10 5.07
CA SER A 168 16.71 13.40 6.39
C SER A 168 16.91 12.14 7.24
N ARG A 169 15.96 11.20 7.23
CA ARG A 169 16.08 9.90 7.92
C ARG A 169 17.18 9.03 7.36
N ALA A 170 17.37 9.06 6.04
CA ALA A 170 18.45 8.34 5.36
C ALA A 170 19.82 9.03 5.49
N GLY A 171 19.84 10.32 5.84
CA GLY A 171 21.08 11.11 5.96
C GLY A 171 21.76 11.41 4.62
N ILE A 172 20.98 11.53 3.54
CA ILE A 172 21.47 11.74 2.17
C ILE A 172 20.80 12.95 1.50
N GLN A 173 21.36 13.38 0.36
CA GLN A 173 20.75 14.40 -0.49
C GLN A 173 19.84 13.76 -1.56
N ALA A 174 18.96 14.55 -2.17
CA ALA A 174 18.00 14.04 -3.16
C ALA A 174 18.68 13.38 -4.37
N GLU A 175 19.78 13.98 -4.86
CA GLU A 175 20.57 13.42 -5.97
C GLU A 175 21.24 12.07 -5.68
N ASP A 176 21.30 11.66 -4.42
CA ASP A 176 21.85 10.38 -3.97
C ASP A 176 20.77 9.30 -3.76
N ALA A 177 19.49 9.65 -3.94
CA ALA A 177 18.37 8.74 -3.72
C ALA A 177 17.78 8.23 -5.04
N LEU A 178 17.20 7.02 -5.00
CA LEU A 178 16.34 6.51 -6.07
C LEU A 178 15.03 6.05 -5.45
N MET A 179 13.92 6.60 -5.93
CA MET A 179 12.56 6.14 -5.59
C MET A 179 12.06 5.13 -6.62
N ILE A 180 11.56 4.01 -6.15
CA ILE A 180 10.94 2.95 -6.93
C ILE A 180 9.50 2.76 -6.42
N GLY A 181 8.52 2.90 -7.30
CA GLY A 181 7.10 2.77 -6.97
C GLY A 181 6.25 2.72 -8.23
N ASP A 182 4.99 2.30 -8.10
CA ASP A 182 4.05 2.12 -9.20
C ASP A 182 3.23 3.38 -9.53
N HIS A 183 3.05 4.27 -8.55
CA HIS A 183 2.16 5.41 -8.68
C HIS A 183 2.87 6.64 -9.25
N VAL A 184 2.55 7.00 -10.51
CA VAL A 184 3.23 8.09 -11.25
C VAL A 184 3.22 9.42 -10.48
N GLU A 185 2.09 9.84 -9.92
CA GLU A 185 1.99 11.12 -9.18
C GLU A 185 2.66 11.03 -7.81
N ALA A 186 2.33 10.00 -7.04
CA ALA A 186 2.82 9.88 -5.68
C ALA A 186 4.32 9.57 -5.64
N ASP A 187 4.80 8.59 -6.41
CA ASP A 187 6.17 8.10 -6.32
C ASP A 187 7.11 8.82 -7.27
N VAL A 188 6.77 8.87 -8.57
CA VAL A 188 7.69 9.40 -9.58
C VAL A 188 7.75 10.92 -9.52
N ARG A 189 6.59 11.60 -9.70
CA ARG A 189 6.55 13.06 -9.67
C ARG A 189 6.86 13.64 -8.31
N GLY A 190 6.34 12.98 -7.24
CA GLY A 190 6.64 13.39 -5.88
C GLY A 190 8.13 13.39 -5.57
N ALA A 191 8.85 12.34 -5.97
CA ALA A 191 10.31 12.26 -5.79
C ALA A 191 11.08 13.25 -6.67
N LEU A 192 10.63 13.52 -7.91
CA LEU A 192 11.29 14.46 -8.82
C LEU A 192 11.13 15.94 -8.41
N ASN A 193 10.21 16.24 -7.48
CA ASN A 193 9.94 17.61 -7.00
C ASN A 193 10.83 18.01 -5.81
N VAL A 194 11.74 17.16 -5.37
CA VAL A 194 12.72 17.41 -4.32
C VAL A 194 14.14 17.19 -4.83
#